data_12286dd5e041a0f590502ba2cd8d750a
#
_entry.id   12286dd5e041a0f590502ba2cd8d750a
#
_cell.length_a   1.000
_cell.length_b   1.000
_cell.length_c   1.000
_cell.angle_alpha   90.00
_cell.angle_beta   90.00
_cell.angle_gamma   90.00
#
_symmetry.space_group_name_H-M   'P 1'
#
loop_
_entity.id
_entity.type
_entity.pdbx_description
1 polymer ?
#
loop_
_entity_poly.entity_id
_entity_poly.type
_entity_poly.pdbx_seq_one_letter_code
_entity_poly.pdbx_strand_id
1 'polypeptide(L)'
;MLTDIARSPIAETVRRLSAERRSGDLQVRSGRMVKIAFFDHGRLVFAASNLRRDRLGEALVADGRITQQDFDRVSALMRADRGRRFGEALVQAGVMDRYEVGTAVARQVRRLALSLFELTDGAALFEERACSIPLEYMISLSVHRL
;
A
#
# COMPACT_ATOMS: atom_id res chain seq x y z
N MET A 1 -11.29 16.95 1.30
CA MET A 1 -10.75 17.88 2.32
C MET A 1 -9.24 17.87 2.27
N LEU A 2 -8.65 19.00 1.95
CA LEU A 2 -7.21 19.15 1.83
C LEU A 2 -6.62 19.60 3.17
N THR A 3 -5.55 18.95 3.59
CA THR A 3 -4.89 19.22 4.87
C THR A 3 -3.40 19.42 4.66
N ASP A 4 -2.83 20.43 5.34
CA ASP A 4 -1.38 20.64 5.40
C ASP A 4 -0.82 19.77 6.52
N ILE A 5 0.06 18.81 6.16
CA ILE A 5 0.63 17.85 7.10
C ILE A 5 1.47 18.52 8.17
N ALA A 6 2.14 19.64 7.85
CA ALA A 6 2.93 20.38 8.82
C ALA A 6 2.08 20.94 9.97
N ARG A 7 0.81 21.26 9.69
CA ARG A 7 -0.13 21.81 10.67
C ARG A 7 -1.02 20.75 11.31
N SER A 8 -1.31 19.69 10.57
CA SER A 8 -2.18 18.61 11.03
C SER A 8 -1.52 17.28 10.70
N PRO A 9 -0.89 16.61 11.65
CA PRO A 9 -0.20 15.35 11.43
C PRO A 9 -1.14 14.28 10.86
N ILE A 10 -0.58 13.40 10.04
CA ILE A 10 -1.33 12.27 9.45
C ILE A 10 -2.04 11.45 10.53
N ALA A 11 -1.40 11.25 11.70
CA ALA A 11 -2.00 10.49 12.79
C ALA A 11 -3.36 11.05 13.23
N GLU A 12 -3.51 12.36 13.26
CA GLU A 12 -4.79 13.00 13.62
C GLU A 12 -5.86 12.74 12.56
N THR A 13 -5.49 12.88 11.30
CA THR A 13 -6.39 12.60 10.17
C THR A 13 -6.87 11.15 10.21
N VAL A 14 -5.96 10.21 10.40
CA VAL A 14 -6.28 8.78 10.44
C VAL A 14 -7.18 8.46 11.64
N ARG A 15 -6.91 9.03 12.81
CA ARG A 15 -7.76 8.85 14.00
C ARG A 15 -9.17 9.35 13.77
N ARG A 16 -9.31 10.51 13.13
CA ARG A 16 -10.62 11.08 12.81
C ARG A 16 -11.38 10.20 11.82
N LEU A 17 -10.73 9.74 10.76
CA LEU A 17 -11.35 8.85 9.77
C LEU A 17 -11.80 7.54 10.42
N SER A 18 -10.99 7.01 11.34
CA SER A 18 -11.33 5.80 12.09
C SER A 18 -12.52 6.01 13.03
N ALA A 19 -12.49 7.10 13.80
CA ALA A 19 -13.57 7.42 14.75
C ALA A 19 -14.90 7.68 14.05
N GLU A 20 -14.87 8.34 12.91
CA GLU A 20 -16.06 8.66 12.11
C GLU A 20 -16.47 7.52 11.16
N ARG A 21 -15.74 6.42 11.16
CA ARG A 21 -15.97 5.25 10.31
C ARG A 21 -16.09 5.60 8.83
N ARG A 22 -15.21 6.47 8.36
CA ARG A 22 -15.20 6.94 6.97
C ARG A 22 -14.65 5.87 6.03
N SER A 23 -15.22 5.83 4.82
CA SER A 23 -14.69 5.05 3.70
C SER A 23 -14.21 6.00 2.61
N GLY A 24 -13.07 5.73 2.03
CA GLY A 24 -12.50 6.56 0.97
C GLY A 24 -11.00 6.43 0.86
N ASP A 25 -10.41 7.34 0.09
CA ASP A 25 -9.00 7.36 -0.23
C ASP A 25 -8.32 8.57 0.39
N LEU A 26 -7.27 8.34 1.17
CA LEU A 26 -6.42 9.40 1.70
C LEU A 26 -5.16 9.48 0.85
N GLN A 27 -5.07 10.48 -0.01
CA GLN A 27 -3.90 10.72 -0.84
C GLN A 27 -2.95 11.69 -0.11
N VAL A 28 -1.69 11.28 -0.01
CA VAL A 28 -0.65 12.06 0.66
C VAL A 28 0.44 12.38 -0.35
N ARG A 29 0.81 13.66 -0.45
CA ARG A 29 1.86 14.14 -1.34
C ARG A 29 2.93 14.86 -0.55
N SER A 30 4.18 14.54 -0.83
CA SER A 30 5.34 15.27 -0.34
C SER A 30 6.42 15.23 -1.42
N GLY A 31 6.71 16.40 -2.03
CA GLY A 31 7.58 16.45 -3.19
C GLY A 31 7.02 15.62 -4.34
N ARG A 32 7.82 14.69 -4.85
CA ARG A 32 7.41 13.76 -5.92
C ARG A 32 6.73 12.51 -5.41
N MET A 33 6.76 12.30 -4.10
CA MET A 33 6.15 11.13 -3.48
C MET A 33 4.64 11.30 -3.42
N VAL A 34 3.92 10.27 -3.86
CA VAL A 34 2.47 10.15 -3.69
C VAL A 34 2.19 8.80 -3.07
N LYS A 35 1.51 8.79 -1.93
CA LYS A 35 1.05 7.58 -1.27
C LYS A 35 -0.45 7.68 -1.06
N ILE A 36 -1.14 6.55 -1.14
CA ILE A 36 -2.58 6.49 -0.96
C ILE A 36 -2.89 5.42 0.08
N ALA A 37 -3.67 5.80 1.09
CA ALA A 37 -4.22 4.86 2.06
C ALA A 37 -5.72 4.70 1.78
N PHE A 38 -6.17 3.45 1.72
CA PHE A 38 -7.56 3.10 1.43
C PHE A 38 -8.26 2.70 2.72
N PHE A 39 -9.41 3.33 2.98
CA PHE A 39 -10.21 3.12 4.18
C PHE A 39 -11.54 2.48 3.84
N ASP A 40 -11.95 1.53 4.68
CA ASP A 40 -13.26 0.90 4.62
C ASP A 40 -13.87 0.93 6.03
N HIS A 41 -14.93 1.75 6.20
CA HIS A 41 -15.60 1.96 7.50
C HIS A 41 -14.63 2.33 8.63
N GLY A 42 -13.67 3.19 8.31
CA GLY A 42 -12.67 3.70 9.26
C GLY A 42 -11.46 2.81 9.44
N ARG A 43 -11.37 1.67 8.75
CA ARG A 43 -10.22 0.78 8.80
C ARG A 43 -9.32 1.02 7.61
N LEU A 44 -8.02 1.15 7.86
CA LEU A 44 -7.03 1.20 6.79
C LEU A 44 -6.85 -0.23 6.26
N VAL A 45 -7.28 -0.48 5.03
CA VAL A 45 -7.33 -1.83 4.46
C VAL A 45 -6.31 -2.08 3.36
N PHE A 46 -5.73 -1.02 2.81
CA PHE A 46 -4.70 -1.12 1.79
C PHE A 46 -3.91 0.17 1.69
N ALA A 47 -2.72 0.10 1.12
CA ALA A 47 -1.91 1.28 0.83
C ALA A 47 -1.11 1.06 -0.46
N ALA A 48 -0.87 2.15 -1.19
CA ALA A 48 -0.10 2.15 -2.42
C ALA A 48 0.85 3.34 -2.45
N SER A 49 1.88 3.26 -3.28
CA SER A 49 2.89 4.30 -3.41
C SER A 49 3.35 4.39 -4.87
N ASN A 50 3.73 5.59 -5.30
CA ASN A 50 4.34 5.78 -6.61
C ASN A 50 5.86 5.56 -6.61
N LEU A 51 6.46 5.36 -5.44
CA LEU A 51 7.91 5.14 -5.34
C LEU A 51 8.25 3.72 -5.79
N ARG A 52 9.27 3.61 -6.64
CA ARG A 52 9.70 2.33 -7.18
C ARG A 52 10.13 1.37 -6.06
N ARG A 53 10.87 1.87 -5.07
CA ARG A 53 11.33 1.06 -3.93
C ARG A 53 10.19 0.47 -3.10
N ASP A 54 8.99 1.07 -3.18
CA ASP A 54 7.81 0.63 -2.45
C ASP A 54 7.00 -0.43 -3.22
N ARG A 55 7.41 -0.79 -4.44
CA ARG A 55 6.75 -1.85 -5.20
C ARG A 55 7.09 -3.20 -4.59
N LEU A 56 6.14 -4.13 -4.69
CA LEU A 56 6.30 -5.47 -4.09
C LEU A 56 7.56 -6.18 -4.56
N GLY A 57 7.82 -6.18 -5.87
CA GLY A 57 8.98 -6.88 -6.43
C GLY A 57 10.31 -6.34 -5.93
N GLU A 58 10.47 -5.00 -5.95
CA GLU A 58 11.68 -4.35 -5.45
C GLU A 58 11.88 -4.61 -3.96
N ALA A 59 10.79 -4.57 -3.18
CA ALA A 59 10.84 -4.85 -1.75
C ALA A 59 11.25 -6.29 -1.47
N LEU A 60 10.75 -7.25 -2.22
CA LEU A 60 11.09 -8.66 -2.06
C LEU A 60 12.56 -8.93 -2.38
N VAL A 61 13.12 -8.30 -3.41
CA VAL A 61 14.55 -8.39 -3.72
C VAL A 61 15.39 -7.78 -2.60
N ALA A 62 15.01 -6.58 -2.15
CA ALA A 62 15.72 -5.88 -1.07
C ALA A 62 15.72 -6.68 0.24
N ASP A 63 14.62 -7.38 0.53
CA ASP A 63 14.48 -8.21 1.73
C ASP A 63 15.13 -9.60 1.56
N GLY A 64 15.70 -9.91 0.38
CA GLY A 64 16.32 -11.20 0.10
C GLY A 64 15.34 -12.36 -0.05
N ARG A 65 14.07 -12.08 -0.28
CA ARG A 65 13.03 -13.12 -0.40
C ARG A 65 12.94 -13.72 -1.79
N ILE A 66 13.31 -12.95 -2.80
CA ILE A 66 13.49 -13.43 -4.17
C ILE A 66 14.81 -12.91 -4.68
N THR A 67 15.37 -13.58 -5.69
CA THR A 67 16.60 -13.13 -6.33
C THR A 67 16.30 -12.08 -7.41
N GLN A 68 17.32 -11.33 -7.82
CA GLN A 68 17.20 -10.43 -8.96
C GLN A 68 16.82 -11.19 -10.22
N GLN A 69 17.33 -12.41 -10.39
CA GLN A 69 17.01 -13.27 -11.52
C GLN A 69 15.53 -13.65 -11.52
N ASP A 70 14.96 -14.00 -10.36
CA ASP A 70 13.53 -14.25 -10.21
C ASP A 70 12.71 -13.02 -10.58
N PHE A 71 13.12 -11.84 -10.10
CA PHE A 71 12.47 -10.58 -10.42
C PHE A 71 12.42 -10.32 -11.92
N ASP A 72 13.55 -10.51 -12.60
CA ASP A 72 13.65 -10.28 -14.03
C ASP A 72 12.75 -11.25 -14.82
N ARG A 73 12.70 -12.52 -14.40
CA ARG A 73 11.86 -13.54 -15.01
C ARG A 73 10.37 -13.22 -14.83
N VAL A 74 9.96 -12.84 -13.64
CA VAL A 74 8.56 -12.48 -13.34
C VAL A 74 8.17 -11.21 -14.10
N SER A 75 9.05 -10.23 -14.16
CA SER A 75 8.83 -8.99 -14.90
C SER A 75 8.62 -9.25 -16.40
N ALA A 76 9.35 -10.22 -16.97
CA ALA A 76 9.18 -10.63 -18.36
C ALA A 76 7.79 -11.24 -18.59
N LEU A 77 7.29 -12.05 -17.66
CA LEU A 77 5.93 -12.62 -17.73
C LEU A 77 4.87 -11.52 -17.71
N MET A 78 5.07 -10.49 -16.91
CA MET A 78 4.14 -9.36 -16.81
C MET A 78 4.11 -8.52 -18.07
N ARG A 79 5.23 -8.39 -18.77
CA ARG A 79 5.27 -7.68 -20.07
C ARG A 79 4.47 -8.42 -21.13
N ALA A 80 4.43 -9.75 -21.05
CA ALA A 80 3.65 -10.57 -21.97
C ALA A 80 2.14 -10.55 -21.65
N ASP A 81 1.79 -10.29 -20.38
CA ASP A 81 0.40 -10.24 -19.91
C ASP A 81 0.21 -9.03 -18.97
N ARG A 82 -0.14 -7.89 -19.55
CA ARG A 82 -0.22 -6.60 -18.86
C ARG A 82 -1.33 -6.52 -17.80
N GLY A 83 -2.33 -7.40 -17.88
CA GLY A 83 -3.41 -7.42 -16.90
C GLY A 83 -3.06 -8.13 -15.60
N ARG A 84 -1.90 -8.75 -15.54
CA ARG A 84 -1.49 -9.57 -14.41
C ARG A 84 -0.77 -8.73 -13.34
N ARG A 85 -1.10 -9.00 -12.07
CA ARG A 85 -0.38 -8.39 -10.94
C ARG A 85 0.91 -9.15 -10.66
N PHE A 86 1.91 -8.46 -10.08
CA PHE A 86 3.21 -9.05 -9.79
C PHE A 86 3.09 -10.28 -8.88
N GLY A 87 2.23 -10.21 -7.84
CA GLY A 87 2.00 -11.33 -6.95
C GLY A 87 1.44 -12.57 -7.66
N GLU A 88 0.51 -12.38 -8.59
CA GLU A 88 -0.03 -13.47 -9.41
C GLU A 88 1.05 -14.09 -10.29
N ALA A 89 1.91 -13.26 -10.86
CA ALA A 89 3.01 -13.72 -11.70
C ALA A 89 4.06 -14.52 -10.89
N LEU A 90 4.30 -14.13 -9.64
CA LEU A 90 5.18 -14.88 -8.72
C LEU A 90 4.66 -16.30 -8.50
N VAL A 91 3.37 -16.45 -8.29
CA VAL A 91 2.74 -17.75 -8.09
C VAL A 91 2.83 -18.58 -9.36
N GLN A 92 2.50 -18.01 -10.51
CA GLN A 92 2.56 -18.69 -11.79
C GLN A 92 3.97 -19.16 -12.15
N ALA A 93 4.98 -18.36 -11.84
CA ALA A 93 6.38 -18.69 -12.09
C ALA A 93 6.93 -19.74 -11.10
N GLY A 94 6.17 -20.10 -10.07
CA GLY A 94 6.62 -21.03 -9.04
C GLY A 94 7.65 -20.46 -8.09
N VAL A 95 7.81 -19.14 -8.04
CA VAL A 95 8.78 -18.48 -7.15
C VAL A 95 8.27 -18.44 -5.72
N MET A 96 6.96 -18.19 -5.54
CA MET A 96 6.29 -18.15 -4.25
C MET A 96 4.90 -18.78 -4.38
N ASP A 97 4.39 -19.38 -3.31
CA ASP A 97 3.02 -19.84 -3.28
C ASP A 97 2.05 -18.69 -2.89
N ARG A 98 0.75 -18.95 -2.97
CA ARG A 98 -0.27 -17.93 -2.68
C ARG A 98 -0.21 -17.42 -1.25
N TYR A 99 0.09 -18.29 -0.30
CA TYR A 99 0.21 -17.93 1.11
C TYR A 99 1.40 -17.00 1.33
N GLU A 100 2.53 -17.33 0.75
CA GLU A 100 3.75 -16.51 0.84
C GLU A 100 3.54 -15.14 0.21
N VAL A 101 2.88 -15.07 -0.96
CA VAL A 101 2.54 -13.81 -1.61
C VAL A 101 1.61 -12.98 -0.73
N GLY A 102 0.56 -13.59 -0.18
CA GLY A 102 -0.38 -12.90 0.70
C GLY A 102 0.31 -12.30 1.92
N THR A 103 1.20 -13.06 2.54
CA THR A 103 2.01 -12.58 3.68
C THR A 103 2.92 -11.43 3.28
N ALA A 104 3.56 -11.52 2.12
CA ALA A 104 4.44 -10.47 1.61
C ALA A 104 3.67 -9.18 1.33
N VAL A 105 2.50 -9.28 0.70
CA VAL A 105 1.64 -8.12 0.42
C VAL A 105 1.18 -7.47 1.73
N ALA A 106 0.75 -8.26 2.71
CA ALA A 106 0.33 -7.76 4.02
C ALA A 106 1.46 -6.97 4.70
N ARG A 107 2.67 -7.51 4.66
CA ARG A 107 3.86 -6.84 5.21
C ARG A 107 4.16 -5.53 4.49
N GLN A 108 4.06 -5.53 3.17
CA GLN A 108 4.30 -4.34 2.35
C GLN A 108 3.27 -3.25 2.64
N VAL A 109 1.99 -3.60 2.69
CA VAL A 109 0.93 -2.64 3.02
C VAL A 109 1.13 -2.03 4.40
N ARG A 110 1.48 -2.86 5.39
CA ARG A 110 1.77 -2.38 6.74
C ARG A 110 2.95 -1.40 6.74
N ARG A 111 4.02 -1.73 6.03
CA ARG A 111 5.20 -0.87 5.90
C ARG A 111 4.85 0.46 5.27
N LEU A 112 4.06 0.46 4.19
CA LEU A 112 3.59 1.68 3.54
C LEU A 112 2.71 2.52 4.47
N ALA A 113 1.79 1.88 5.18
CA ALA A 113 0.91 2.57 6.13
C ALA A 113 1.73 3.25 7.24
N LEU A 114 2.70 2.53 7.82
CA LEU A 114 3.57 3.09 8.85
C LEU A 114 4.41 4.26 8.32
N SER A 115 4.86 4.19 7.08
CA SER A 115 5.67 5.26 6.47
C SER A 115 4.90 6.58 6.32
N LEU A 116 3.57 6.54 6.27
CA LEU A 116 2.74 7.75 6.22
C LEU A 116 2.88 8.59 7.49
N PHE A 117 3.03 7.94 8.64
CA PHE A 117 3.14 8.63 9.93
C PHE A 117 4.49 9.31 10.15
N GLU A 118 5.48 8.99 9.32
CA GLU A 118 6.81 9.60 9.37
C GLU A 118 6.86 10.95 8.65
N LEU A 119 5.84 11.29 7.86
CA LEU A 119 5.81 12.53 7.09
C LEU A 119 5.55 13.71 8.01
N THR A 120 6.38 14.74 7.87
CA THR A 120 6.32 15.98 8.66
C THR A 120 5.84 17.16 7.81
N ASP A 121 5.84 17.04 6.50
CA ASP A 121 5.39 18.10 5.58
C ASP A 121 4.68 17.49 4.38
N GLY A 122 4.02 18.35 3.60
CA GLY A 122 3.26 17.95 2.43
C GLY A 122 1.77 18.18 2.62
N ALA A 123 0.98 17.59 1.75
CA ALA A 123 -0.47 17.74 1.75
C ALA A 123 -1.17 16.39 1.75
N ALA A 124 -2.29 16.33 2.46
CA ALA A 124 -3.16 15.16 2.48
C ALA A 124 -4.55 15.54 1.98
N LEU A 125 -5.10 14.75 1.08
CA LEU A 125 -6.45 14.94 0.54
C LEU A 125 -7.25 13.66 0.76
N PHE A 126 -8.35 13.77 1.51
CA PHE A 126 -9.28 12.68 1.68
C PHE A 126 -10.48 12.86 0.76
N GLU A 127 -10.76 11.84 -0.05
CA GLU A 127 -11.95 11.77 -0.89
C GLU A 127 -12.85 10.65 -0.40
N GLU A 128 -14.05 11.03 0.06
CA GLU A 128 -15.03 10.06 0.53
C GLU A 128 -15.62 9.30 -0.66
N ARG A 129 -15.53 7.98 -0.60
CA ARG A 129 -16.10 7.08 -1.62
C ARG A 129 -16.17 5.66 -1.06
N ALA A 130 -16.98 4.80 -1.68
CA ALA A 130 -16.96 3.38 -1.36
C ALA A 130 -15.57 2.82 -1.62
N CYS A 131 -15.11 1.91 -0.75
CA CYS A 131 -13.78 1.32 -0.90
C CYS A 131 -13.67 0.56 -2.23
N SER A 132 -12.67 0.92 -3.03
CA SER A 132 -12.43 0.32 -4.35
C SER A 132 -11.59 -0.95 -4.29
N ILE A 133 -11.02 -1.29 -3.13
CA ILE A 133 -10.15 -2.45 -2.98
C ILE A 133 -11.02 -3.72 -2.88
N PRO A 134 -10.79 -4.74 -3.71
CA PRO A 134 -11.49 -6.01 -3.58
C PRO A 134 -11.30 -6.63 -2.19
N LEU A 135 -12.34 -7.23 -1.65
CA LEU A 135 -12.33 -7.80 -0.30
C LEU A 135 -11.17 -8.77 -0.09
N GLU A 136 -10.83 -9.55 -1.11
CA GLU A 136 -9.72 -10.53 -1.06
C GLU A 136 -8.34 -9.90 -0.90
N TYR A 137 -8.19 -8.61 -1.23
CA TYR A 137 -6.93 -7.87 -1.08
C TYR A 137 -6.92 -6.96 0.15
N MET A 138 -8.02 -6.85 0.87
CA MET A 138 -8.10 -6.01 2.06
C MET A 138 -7.29 -6.60 3.21
N ILE A 139 -6.56 -5.73 3.88
CA ILE A 139 -5.78 -6.06 5.07
C ILE A 139 -6.34 -5.21 6.20
N SER A 140 -6.71 -5.85 7.32
CA SER A 140 -7.19 -5.10 8.47
C SER A 140 -6.02 -4.65 9.32
N LEU A 141 -5.78 -3.35 9.36
CA LEU A 141 -4.81 -2.73 10.23
C LEU A 141 -5.55 -1.95 11.31
N SER A 142 -5.29 -2.28 12.57
CA SER A 142 -5.83 -1.50 13.68
C SER A 142 -5.02 -0.22 13.83
N VAL A 143 -5.72 0.92 13.80
CA VAL A 143 -5.10 2.22 14.00
C VAL A 143 -4.39 2.30 15.35
N HIS A 144 -4.90 1.57 16.36
CA HIS A 144 -4.31 1.56 17.69
C HIS A 144 -3.02 0.75 17.79
N ARG A 145 -2.70 -0.05 16.75
CA ARG A 145 -1.46 -0.82 16.67
C ARG A 145 -0.44 -0.22 15.70
N LEU A 146 -0.80 0.88 15.08
CA LEU A 146 0.10 1.67 14.24
C LEU A 146 0.77 2.79 15.08
#